data_2b6992323f31560dd40693b42fc848aa
#
_entry.id   2b6992323f31560dd40693b42fc848aa
#
_cell.length_a   1.000
_cell.length_b   1.000
_cell.length_c   1.000
_cell.angle_alpha   90.00
_cell.angle_beta   90.00
_cell.angle_gamma   90.00
#
_symmetry.space_group_name_H-M   'P 1'
#
loop_
_entity.id
_entity.type
_entity.pdbx_description
1 polymer ?
#
loop_
_entity_poly.entity_id
_entity_poly.type
_entity_poly.pdbx_seq_one_letter_code
_entity_poly.pdbx_strand_id
1 'polypeptide(L)'
;MEASNASNHDHDEQDKDGVPGCEVSPPGTPSAVQAPIDTFLDITKLGSPRSAETPSQSRHNTTIVSQDLVSKGIISMADAETLVDRYFTRVDSYLYGIGSRLHNLHQLRTVHPILFAAICTVSALHDARSQSLYEACNREFRRLVARSLFEKRDLEYIRALCISSFWLADASRILLSDAIRRSADVHLHRSFGRLWSIAPSTSPGGVTGPNPEVTEMRDRVRLWYLLFICDHHLSILHNRDPLLRSDTEIAISWEAYLRRDDVTDSDVRIVSQVALLLIMSQVRDILGSDHETRVPQTLANQIVYYSRQLDKWFTRFSSMFKPDPYLGDFPRRGLQLHYQFGKLYLGHQIFKGLQGEAIPPPFMTAASMAHDAAISIFEMILSEEQLQCNLIGMPHYFHIMIAFAGHFLLEVTKTYSVQLSIVPEENFMLIRKVLTFFQNTPCVSQHPICRMTPGLNRKLLDCVACMSSSQETAVSTATQGPFDSGDGGAGGVPSAFVFPGDPLIGAVDDVLWNDFGEFTFPGMMSSNNVML
;
A
#
# COMPACT_ATOMS: atom_id res chain seq x y z
N MET A 1 -25.29 -69.11 24.16
CA MET A 1 -25.41 -69.93 22.97
C MET A 1 -24.29 -69.43 22.10
N GLU A 2 -23.22 -70.05 22.22
CA GLU A 2 -22.55 -71.09 21.43
C GLU A 2 -21.78 -70.43 20.31
N ALA A 3 -20.51 -70.35 20.44
CA ALA A 3 -19.46 -71.38 20.37
C ALA A 3 -18.97 -71.49 18.91
N SER A 4 -17.71 -71.31 18.70
CA SER A 4 -16.61 -72.31 18.66
C SER A 4 -16.14 -72.46 17.21
N ASN A 5 -14.95 -72.56 16.81
CA ASN A 5 -13.66 -73.14 17.15
C ASN A 5 -12.75 -72.92 15.91
N ALA A 6 -11.53 -72.51 16.05
CA ALA A 6 -10.29 -73.28 16.19
C ALA A 6 -9.95 -74.18 15.00
N SER A 7 -8.78 -74.07 14.37
CA SER A 7 -7.50 -74.64 14.75
C SER A 7 -6.46 -74.56 13.61
N ASN A 8 -5.25 -74.20 13.96
CA ASN A 8 -3.93 -74.78 13.67
C ASN A 8 -3.68 -75.60 12.41
N HIS A 9 -2.58 -75.30 11.72
CA HIS A 9 -1.39 -76.18 11.71
C HIS A 9 -0.15 -75.52 11.11
N ASP A 10 0.94 -75.75 11.83
CA ASP A 10 2.34 -75.49 11.50
C ASP A 10 2.80 -76.20 10.24
N HIS A 11 3.84 -75.65 9.59
CA HIS A 11 5.12 -76.37 9.36
C HIS A 11 6.21 -75.46 8.81
N ASP A 12 7.38 -75.61 9.45
CA ASP A 12 8.71 -75.12 9.13
C ASP A 12 9.15 -75.39 7.68
N GLU A 13 10.03 -74.59 7.10
CA GLU A 13 11.44 -74.86 6.92
C GLU A 13 12.16 -73.76 6.12
N GLN A 14 13.37 -73.52 6.55
CA GLN A 14 14.44 -72.67 6.12
C GLN A 14 14.71 -72.67 4.64
N ASP A 15 15.08 -71.54 4.02
CA ASP A 15 16.43 -71.41 3.46
C ASP A 15 16.87 -69.93 3.29
N LYS A 16 18.16 -69.74 3.49
CA LYS A 16 18.91 -68.53 3.39
C LYS A 16 19.25 -68.22 1.96
N ASP A 17 19.07 -66.98 1.52
CA ASP A 17 20.06 -66.31 0.67
C ASP A 17 19.87 -64.81 0.69
N GLY A 18 20.96 -64.07 0.94
CA GLY A 18 20.99 -62.65 1.14
C GLY A 18 20.90 -61.86 -0.17
N VAL A 19 20.06 -60.81 -0.13
CA VAL A 19 20.04 -59.72 -1.10
C VAL A 19 19.98 -58.41 -0.34
N PRO A 20 20.71 -57.35 -0.76
CA PRO A 20 20.97 -56.15 0.08
C PRO A 20 19.73 -55.29 0.25
N GLY A 21 19.65 -54.71 1.43
CA GLY A 21 18.55 -53.92 1.92
C GLY A 21 18.08 -52.79 1.00
N CYS A 22 16.83 -52.87 0.64
CA CYS A 22 16.06 -51.74 0.15
C CYS A 22 15.48 -51.04 1.39
N GLU A 23 15.98 -49.87 1.73
CA GLU A 23 15.39 -49.03 2.75
C GLU A 23 13.95 -48.66 2.35
N VAL A 24 12.99 -49.25 3.02
CA VAL A 24 11.58 -48.90 2.87
C VAL A 24 11.37 -47.59 3.58
N SER A 25 11.26 -46.52 2.79
CA SER A 25 10.79 -45.21 3.26
C SER A 25 9.40 -45.35 3.89
N PRO A 26 9.10 -44.62 4.99
CA PRO A 26 7.80 -44.67 5.65
C PRO A 26 6.66 -44.30 4.68
N PRO A 27 5.43 -44.81 4.88
CA PRO A 27 4.31 -44.56 3.99
C PRO A 27 4.02 -43.07 3.91
N GLY A 28 4.17 -42.53 2.70
CA GLY A 28 4.00 -41.12 2.41
C GLY A 28 2.59 -40.65 2.78
N THR A 29 2.53 -39.47 3.37
CA THR A 29 1.35 -38.60 3.42
C THR A 29 0.57 -38.65 2.11
N PRO A 30 -0.78 -38.65 2.13
CA PRO A 30 -1.60 -38.73 0.92
C PRO A 30 -1.13 -37.69 -0.07
N SER A 31 -0.78 -38.14 -1.26
CA SER A 31 -0.33 -37.33 -2.39
C SER A 31 -1.28 -36.16 -2.58
N ALA A 32 -0.81 -34.97 -2.31
CA ALA A 32 -1.51 -33.78 -2.72
C ALA A 32 -1.74 -33.89 -4.23
N VAL A 33 -2.97 -33.73 -4.67
CA VAL A 33 -3.32 -33.74 -6.09
C VAL A 33 -2.42 -32.72 -6.79
N GLN A 34 -1.50 -33.20 -7.63
CA GLN A 34 -0.61 -32.34 -8.40
C GLN A 34 -1.44 -31.44 -9.31
N ALA A 35 -1.06 -30.18 -9.42
CA ALA A 35 -1.69 -29.30 -10.38
C ALA A 35 -1.48 -29.83 -11.82
N PRO A 36 -2.45 -29.69 -12.73
CA PRO A 36 -2.31 -30.17 -14.10
C PRO A 36 -1.05 -29.71 -14.81
N ILE A 37 -0.59 -28.50 -14.52
CA ILE A 37 0.65 -27.92 -15.08
C ILE A 37 1.90 -28.65 -14.56
N ASP A 38 1.91 -29.06 -13.30
CA ASP A 38 3.04 -29.77 -12.72
C ASP A 38 3.21 -31.13 -13.40
N THR A 39 2.09 -31.84 -13.65
CA THR A 39 2.07 -33.08 -14.44
C THR A 39 2.57 -32.86 -15.87
N PHE A 40 2.16 -31.74 -16.50
CA PHE A 40 2.64 -31.39 -17.85
C PHE A 40 4.14 -31.09 -17.86
N LEU A 41 4.64 -30.33 -16.88
CA LEU A 41 6.05 -29.98 -16.74
C LEU A 41 6.91 -31.24 -16.48
N ASP A 42 6.41 -32.19 -15.68
CA ASP A 42 7.07 -33.47 -15.43
C ASP A 42 7.16 -34.33 -16.70
N ILE A 43 6.07 -34.42 -17.46
CA ILE A 43 6.02 -35.16 -18.73
C ILE A 43 6.93 -34.53 -19.78
N THR A 44 6.92 -33.21 -19.90
CA THR A 44 7.66 -32.49 -20.95
C THR A 44 9.10 -32.20 -20.53
N LYS A 45 9.45 -32.40 -19.25
CA LYS A 45 10.75 -32.00 -18.65
C LYS A 45 11.07 -30.52 -18.88
N LEU A 46 10.02 -29.69 -19.12
CA LEU A 46 10.09 -28.24 -19.18
C LEU A 46 10.01 -27.72 -17.75
N GLY A 47 11.03 -27.08 -17.26
CA GLY A 47 11.02 -26.46 -15.92
C GLY A 47 11.94 -27.09 -14.89
N SER A 48 12.50 -28.27 -15.14
CA SER A 48 13.66 -28.73 -14.37
C SER A 48 14.92 -28.07 -14.93
N PRO A 49 15.65 -27.28 -14.15
CA PRO A 49 17.03 -26.98 -14.50
C PRO A 49 17.73 -28.35 -14.57
N ARG A 50 18.18 -28.75 -15.75
CA ARG A 50 19.00 -29.96 -15.91
C ARG A 50 20.18 -29.83 -14.96
N SER A 51 20.15 -30.57 -13.87
CA SER A 51 21.37 -31.01 -13.21
C SER A 51 22.06 -31.88 -14.24
N ALA A 52 22.95 -31.30 -15.02
CA ALA A 52 23.87 -32.02 -15.85
C ALA A 52 24.76 -32.80 -14.88
N GLU A 53 24.48 -34.10 -14.72
CA GLU A 53 25.44 -35.07 -14.22
C GLU A 53 26.58 -35.13 -15.24
N THR A 54 27.61 -34.37 -14.98
CA THR A 54 28.91 -34.51 -15.62
C THR A 54 29.85 -35.13 -14.60
N PRO A 55 30.66 -36.15 -15.02
CA PRO A 55 31.51 -36.88 -14.09
C PRO A 55 32.56 -35.95 -13.48
N SER A 56 32.76 -36.17 -12.20
CA SER A 56 33.76 -35.60 -11.31
C SER A 56 35.05 -35.15 -11.99
N GLN A 57 35.16 -33.87 -12.26
CA GLN A 57 36.39 -33.15 -12.22
C GLN A 57 36.27 -32.06 -11.16
N SER A 58 37.14 -32.17 -10.16
CA SER A 58 37.38 -31.19 -9.10
C SER A 58 37.54 -29.79 -9.72
N ARG A 59 36.43 -29.06 -9.87
CA ARG A 59 36.44 -27.63 -10.12
C ARG A 59 36.24 -26.95 -8.77
N HIS A 60 37.25 -26.21 -8.37
CA HIS A 60 37.12 -25.21 -7.34
C HIS A 60 35.76 -24.52 -7.51
N ASN A 61 34.87 -24.71 -6.54
CA ASN A 61 33.68 -23.91 -6.35
C ASN A 61 34.13 -22.46 -6.09
N THR A 62 34.39 -21.70 -7.14
CA THR A 62 34.21 -20.26 -7.07
C THR A 62 32.71 -20.07 -6.92
N THR A 63 32.23 -20.05 -5.69
CA THR A 63 30.97 -19.44 -5.31
C THR A 63 30.92 -18.11 -6.04
N ILE A 64 30.04 -17.98 -7.03
CA ILE A 64 29.71 -16.68 -7.61
C ILE A 64 29.12 -15.90 -6.44
N VAL A 65 29.99 -15.19 -5.71
CA VAL A 65 29.61 -14.30 -4.64
C VAL A 65 28.67 -13.30 -5.29
N SER A 66 27.39 -13.39 -4.98
CA SER A 66 26.41 -12.44 -5.45
C SER A 66 26.89 -11.06 -5.04
N GLN A 67 27.37 -10.26 -6.01
CA GLN A 67 27.94 -8.96 -5.74
C GLN A 67 26.85 -8.02 -5.25
N ASP A 68 26.89 -7.69 -3.97
CA ASP A 68 25.99 -6.74 -3.32
C ASP A 68 26.43 -5.28 -3.60
N LEU A 69 25.68 -4.31 -3.06
CA LEU A 69 25.95 -2.87 -3.20
C LEU A 69 27.36 -2.48 -2.77
N VAL A 70 27.86 -3.07 -1.68
CA VAL A 70 29.20 -2.75 -1.13
C VAL A 70 30.28 -3.41 -1.95
N SER A 71 30.11 -4.70 -2.30
CA SER A 71 31.08 -5.45 -3.11
C SER A 71 31.27 -4.86 -4.51
N LYS A 72 30.26 -4.15 -5.03
CA LYS A 72 30.32 -3.41 -6.29
C LYS A 72 30.88 -2.00 -6.14
N GLY A 73 31.18 -1.56 -4.93
CA GLY A 73 31.63 -0.19 -4.68
C GLY A 73 30.56 0.88 -4.95
N ILE A 74 29.27 0.51 -4.95
CA ILE A 74 28.15 1.45 -5.15
C ILE A 74 27.96 2.31 -3.92
N ILE A 75 28.07 1.71 -2.73
CA ILE A 75 28.06 2.38 -1.43
C ILE A 75 29.23 1.89 -0.58
N SER A 76 29.67 2.69 0.38
CA SER A 76 30.68 2.29 1.36
C SER A 76 30.09 1.33 2.41
N MET A 77 30.96 0.63 3.15
CA MET A 77 30.51 -0.21 4.27
C MET A 77 29.86 0.62 5.38
N ALA A 78 30.40 1.80 5.67
CA ALA A 78 29.88 2.71 6.68
C ALA A 78 28.48 3.25 6.29
N ASP A 79 28.25 3.54 5.00
CA ASP A 79 26.93 3.92 4.50
C ASP A 79 25.95 2.75 4.65
N ALA A 80 26.37 1.53 4.31
CA ALA A 80 25.55 0.33 4.43
C ALA A 80 25.12 0.08 5.89
N GLU A 81 26.03 0.19 6.84
CA GLU A 81 25.75 0.07 8.28
C GLU A 81 24.74 1.13 8.73
N THR A 82 24.97 2.38 8.34
CA THR A 82 24.08 3.50 8.67
C THR A 82 22.67 3.33 8.09
N LEU A 83 22.57 2.91 6.83
CA LEU A 83 21.28 2.72 6.16
C LEU A 83 20.49 1.54 6.75
N VAL A 84 21.17 0.43 7.06
CA VAL A 84 20.55 -0.75 7.65
C VAL A 84 20.11 -0.47 9.08
N ASP A 85 20.95 0.17 9.89
CA ASP A 85 20.60 0.58 11.25
C ASP A 85 19.38 1.51 11.26
N ARG A 86 19.35 2.53 10.40
CA ARG A 86 18.20 3.44 10.24
C ARG A 86 16.94 2.69 9.85
N TYR A 87 17.03 1.71 8.95
CA TYR A 87 15.88 0.92 8.57
C TYR A 87 15.27 0.22 9.79
N PHE A 88 16.06 -0.53 10.53
CA PHE A 88 15.56 -1.31 11.66
C PHE A 88 15.17 -0.47 12.89
N THR A 89 15.80 0.68 13.10
CA THR A 89 15.49 1.57 14.23
C THR A 89 14.34 2.56 13.95
N ARG A 90 13.95 2.77 12.68
CA ARG A 90 12.92 3.75 12.35
C ARG A 90 11.89 3.24 11.35
N VAL A 91 12.34 2.66 10.24
CA VAL A 91 11.48 2.41 9.07
C VAL A 91 10.69 1.12 9.23
N ASP A 92 11.30 0.05 9.76
CA ASP A 92 10.68 -1.26 9.93
C ASP A 92 9.42 -1.24 10.80
N SER A 93 9.35 -0.33 11.79
CA SER A 93 8.19 -0.16 12.66
C SER A 93 6.94 0.33 11.94
N TYR A 94 7.06 1.02 10.78
CA TYR A 94 5.90 1.35 9.94
C TYR A 94 5.31 0.13 9.26
N LEU A 95 6.11 -0.91 9.01
CA LEU A 95 5.68 -2.21 8.52
C LEU A 95 5.66 -3.27 9.63
N TYR A 96 5.42 -2.81 10.86
CA TYR A 96 5.13 -3.66 12.01
C TYR A 96 6.24 -4.66 12.35
N GLY A 97 7.50 -4.33 12.04
CA GLY A 97 8.66 -5.13 12.33
C GLY A 97 8.83 -6.35 11.42
N ILE A 98 8.38 -6.28 10.16
CA ILE A 98 8.46 -7.39 9.20
C ILE A 98 9.92 -7.79 8.87
N GLY A 99 10.85 -6.84 8.95
CA GLY A 99 12.28 -7.06 8.75
C GLY A 99 13.05 -7.49 10.00
N SER A 100 12.45 -7.44 11.18
CA SER A 100 13.13 -7.58 12.48
C SER A 100 13.87 -8.91 12.71
N ARG A 101 13.60 -9.94 11.93
CA ARG A 101 14.31 -11.23 11.98
C ARG A 101 15.66 -11.24 11.24
N LEU A 102 15.97 -10.18 10.48
CA LEU A 102 17.06 -10.13 9.51
C LEU A 102 18.09 -9.05 9.84
N HIS A 103 18.33 -8.77 11.13
CA HIS A 103 19.26 -7.71 11.57
C HIS A 103 20.73 -7.94 11.21
N ASN A 104 21.13 -9.16 10.82
CA ASN A 104 22.52 -9.46 10.53
C ASN A 104 22.92 -8.91 9.15
N LEU A 105 23.68 -7.81 9.14
CA LEU A 105 24.16 -7.16 7.92
C LEU A 105 24.96 -8.12 7.03
N HIS A 106 25.80 -8.99 7.60
CA HIS A 106 26.56 -9.96 6.81
C HIS A 106 25.62 -10.93 6.07
N GLN A 107 24.62 -11.46 6.76
CA GLN A 107 23.62 -12.36 6.16
C GLN A 107 22.80 -11.64 5.08
N LEU A 108 22.35 -10.40 5.34
CA LEU A 108 21.63 -9.59 4.34
C LEU A 108 22.45 -9.43 3.06
N ARG A 109 23.74 -9.09 3.19
CA ARG A 109 24.62 -8.85 2.05
C ARG A 109 24.93 -10.12 1.25
N THR A 110 25.19 -11.24 1.95
CA THR A 110 25.69 -12.47 1.31
C THR A 110 24.58 -13.40 0.84
N VAL A 111 23.47 -13.50 1.60
CA VAL A 111 22.36 -14.42 1.31
C VAL A 111 21.19 -13.72 0.63
N HIS A 112 20.88 -12.48 1.01
CA HIS A 112 19.69 -11.76 0.55
C HIS A 112 20.04 -10.39 -0.08
N PRO A 113 20.90 -10.32 -1.12
CA PRO A 113 21.41 -9.06 -1.67
C PRO A 113 20.30 -8.15 -2.25
N ILE A 114 19.18 -8.69 -2.69
CA ILE A 114 18.05 -7.90 -3.19
C ILE A 114 17.29 -7.25 -2.03
N LEU A 115 17.08 -7.99 -0.94
CA LEU A 115 16.49 -7.43 0.27
C LEU A 115 17.40 -6.36 0.89
N PHE A 116 18.71 -6.61 0.91
CA PHE A 116 19.70 -5.61 1.33
C PHE A 116 19.58 -4.32 0.49
N ALA A 117 19.51 -4.46 -0.85
CA ALA A 117 19.36 -3.31 -1.74
C ALA A 117 18.02 -2.58 -1.53
N ALA A 118 16.93 -3.29 -1.29
CA ALA A 118 15.63 -2.72 -0.95
C ALA A 118 15.68 -1.91 0.35
N ILE A 119 16.24 -2.48 1.42
CA ILE A 119 16.41 -1.83 2.72
C ILE A 119 17.26 -0.55 2.59
N CYS A 120 18.40 -0.62 1.90
CA CYS A 120 19.25 0.54 1.68
C CYS A 120 18.54 1.63 0.86
N THR A 121 17.82 1.26 -0.19
CA THR A 121 17.06 2.20 -1.03
C THR A 121 15.98 2.92 -0.22
N VAL A 122 15.17 2.16 0.50
CA VAL A 122 14.08 2.72 1.32
C VAL A 122 14.65 3.61 2.43
N SER A 123 15.71 3.15 3.12
CA SER A 123 16.34 3.93 4.18
C SER A 123 16.93 5.25 3.66
N ALA A 124 17.58 5.24 2.48
CA ALA A 124 18.14 6.44 1.87
C ALA A 124 17.07 7.45 1.44
N LEU A 125 15.85 7.01 1.09
CA LEU A 125 14.71 7.88 0.76
C LEU A 125 14.32 8.80 1.93
N HIS A 126 14.57 8.38 3.16
CA HIS A 126 14.18 9.08 4.39
C HIS A 126 15.23 10.04 4.96
N ASP A 127 16.29 10.32 4.20
CA ASP A 127 17.32 11.27 4.62
C ASP A 127 17.61 12.26 3.50
N ALA A 128 17.26 13.51 3.74
CA ALA A 128 17.48 14.60 2.79
C ALA A 128 18.95 14.74 2.32
N ARG A 129 19.91 14.28 3.12
CA ARG A 129 21.35 14.30 2.80
C ARG A 129 21.78 13.14 1.90
N SER A 130 20.93 12.15 1.73
CA SER A 130 21.23 10.88 1.05
C SER A 130 20.75 10.83 -0.41
N GLN A 131 20.54 11.96 -1.08
CA GLN A 131 20.04 12.02 -2.46
C GLN A 131 20.85 11.11 -3.41
N SER A 132 22.17 11.23 -3.42
CA SER A 132 23.04 10.43 -4.27
C SER A 132 23.05 8.94 -3.89
N LEU A 133 22.99 8.63 -2.59
CA LEU A 133 22.88 7.26 -2.09
C LEU A 133 21.55 6.63 -2.50
N TYR A 134 20.45 7.38 -2.38
CA TYR A 134 19.13 6.93 -2.85
C TYR A 134 19.17 6.57 -4.35
N GLU A 135 19.67 7.46 -5.19
CA GLU A 135 19.74 7.24 -6.64
C GLU A 135 20.60 6.01 -6.99
N ALA A 136 21.74 5.85 -6.34
CA ALA A 136 22.64 4.72 -6.56
C ALA A 136 22.02 3.38 -6.10
N CYS A 137 21.46 3.33 -4.89
CA CYS A 137 20.81 2.16 -4.34
C CYS A 137 19.55 1.78 -5.16
N ASN A 138 18.70 2.76 -5.51
CA ASN A 138 17.47 2.53 -6.28
C ASN A 138 17.76 1.98 -7.68
N ARG A 139 18.77 2.53 -8.38
CA ARG A 139 19.20 2.03 -9.68
C ARG A 139 19.64 0.57 -9.61
N GLU A 140 20.45 0.23 -8.63
CA GLU A 140 20.92 -1.14 -8.46
C GLU A 140 19.80 -2.09 -8.02
N PHE A 141 18.93 -1.67 -7.09
CA PHE A 141 17.76 -2.44 -6.68
C PHE A 141 16.89 -2.80 -7.89
N ARG A 142 16.52 -1.81 -8.71
CA ARG A 142 15.72 -2.04 -9.93
C ARG A 142 16.41 -2.98 -10.91
N ARG A 143 17.73 -2.85 -11.07
CA ARG A 143 18.53 -3.76 -11.91
C ARG A 143 18.50 -5.20 -11.39
N LEU A 144 18.60 -5.39 -10.08
CA LEU A 144 18.53 -6.72 -9.45
C LEU A 144 17.13 -7.32 -9.60
N VAL A 145 16.08 -6.55 -9.39
CA VAL A 145 14.70 -7.00 -9.60
C VAL A 145 14.45 -7.39 -11.05
N ALA A 146 14.87 -6.56 -12.03
CA ALA A 146 14.69 -6.85 -13.44
C ALA A 146 15.39 -8.16 -13.86
N ARG A 147 16.58 -8.45 -13.34
CA ARG A 147 17.28 -9.72 -13.60
C ARG A 147 16.57 -10.93 -12.98
N SER A 148 15.86 -10.72 -11.88
CA SER A 148 15.17 -11.78 -11.14
C SER A 148 13.82 -12.17 -11.72
N LEU A 149 13.37 -11.50 -12.78
CA LEU A 149 12.02 -11.65 -13.33
C LEU A 149 11.70 -13.09 -13.75
N PHE A 150 12.70 -13.79 -14.31
CA PHE A 150 12.56 -15.16 -14.81
C PHE A 150 13.14 -16.23 -13.86
N GLU A 151 13.58 -15.83 -12.67
CA GLU A 151 14.19 -16.74 -11.71
C GLU A 151 13.20 -17.12 -10.61
N LYS A 152 13.27 -18.38 -10.16
CA LYS A 152 12.59 -18.78 -8.92
C LYS A 152 13.27 -18.10 -7.73
N ARG A 153 12.50 -17.46 -6.88
CA ARG A 153 13.00 -16.69 -5.74
C ARG A 153 12.36 -17.15 -4.42
N ASP A 154 13.07 -16.87 -3.34
CA ASP A 154 12.68 -17.20 -1.97
C ASP A 154 11.70 -16.18 -1.35
N LEU A 155 11.33 -16.44 -0.09
CA LEU A 155 10.43 -15.58 0.68
C LEU A 155 11.00 -14.17 0.90
N GLU A 156 12.33 -14.07 1.03
CA GLU A 156 13.01 -12.80 1.29
C GLU A 156 13.02 -11.87 0.06
N TYR A 157 12.95 -12.44 -1.13
CA TYR A 157 12.70 -11.66 -2.34
C TYR A 157 11.29 -11.04 -2.32
N ILE A 158 10.26 -11.83 -1.94
CA ILE A 158 8.88 -11.32 -1.81
C ILE A 158 8.84 -10.21 -0.76
N ARG A 159 9.56 -10.38 0.36
CA ARG A 159 9.71 -9.36 1.41
C ARG A 159 10.34 -8.07 0.87
N ALA A 160 11.40 -8.18 0.07
CA ALA A 160 12.06 -7.04 -0.55
C ALA A 160 11.11 -6.25 -1.44
N LEU A 161 10.34 -6.93 -2.28
CA LEU A 161 9.34 -6.30 -3.15
C LEU A 161 8.22 -5.66 -2.33
N CYS A 162 7.73 -6.35 -1.29
CA CYS A 162 6.70 -5.84 -0.38
C CYS A 162 7.17 -4.56 0.30
N ILE A 163 8.34 -4.57 0.95
CA ILE A 163 8.93 -3.39 1.60
C ILE A 163 9.01 -2.23 0.61
N SER A 164 9.61 -2.46 -0.56
CA SER A 164 9.80 -1.42 -1.56
C SER A 164 8.47 -0.87 -2.10
N SER A 165 7.41 -1.68 -2.18
CA SER A 165 6.09 -1.26 -2.64
C SER A 165 5.44 -0.20 -1.73
N PHE A 166 5.80 -0.16 -0.44
CA PHE A 166 5.25 0.82 0.49
C PHE A 166 5.88 2.21 0.38
N TRP A 167 7.06 2.36 -0.26
CA TRP A 167 7.77 3.64 -0.33
C TRP A 167 8.13 4.11 -1.73
N LEU A 168 8.38 3.19 -2.68
CA LEU A 168 8.73 3.55 -4.05
C LEU A 168 7.47 3.76 -4.89
N ALA A 169 6.82 4.90 -4.76
CA ALA A 169 5.51 5.19 -5.35
C ALA A 169 5.46 4.94 -6.87
N ASP A 170 6.52 5.29 -7.59
CA ASP A 170 6.64 5.11 -9.04
C ASP A 170 6.80 3.64 -9.51
N ALA A 171 7.20 2.74 -8.59
CA ALA A 171 7.38 1.32 -8.88
C ALA A 171 6.42 0.41 -8.09
N SER A 172 5.67 0.97 -7.15
CA SER A 172 4.84 0.28 -6.18
C SER A 172 3.92 -0.77 -6.82
N ARG A 173 3.19 -0.40 -7.88
CA ARG A 173 2.23 -1.28 -8.57
C ARG A 173 2.92 -2.51 -9.19
N ILE A 174 4.06 -2.31 -9.86
CA ILE A 174 4.80 -3.38 -10.53
C ILE A 174 5.43 -4.32 -9.49
N LEU A 175 6.10 -3.76 -8.49
CA LEU A 175 6.75 -4.53 -7.43
C LEU A 175 5.73 -5.37 -6.65
N LEU A 176 4.59 -4.77 -6.31
CA LEU A 176 3.52 -5.46 -5.59
C LEU A 176 2.90 -6.58 -6.42
N SER A 177 2.65 -6.36 -7.72
CA SER A 177 2.09 -7.38 -8.60
C SER A 177 2.99 -8.62 -8.70
N ASP A 178 4.32 -8.43 -8.82
CA ASP A 178 5.28 -9.55 -8.80
C ASP A 178 5.31 -10.24 -7.42
N ALA A 179 5.30 -9.45 -6.33
CA ALA A 179 5.26 -10.00 -4.98
C ALA A 179 4.01 -10.87 -4.72
N ILE A 180 2.83 -10.40 -5.14
CA ILE A 180 1.56 -11.14 -5.00
C ILE A 180 1.60 -12.43 -5.81
N ARG A 181 2.01 -12.38 -7.08
CA ARG A 181 2.13 -13.57 -7.90
C ARG A 181 3.04 -14.62 -7.26
N ARG A 182 4.23 -14.22 -6.83
CA ARG A 182 5.20 -15.11 -6.19
C ARG A 182 4.72 -15.62 -4.83
N SER A 183 3.94 -14.83 -4.10
CA SER A 183 3.33 -15.27 -2.85
C SER A 183 2.33 -16.41 -3.06
N ALA A 184 1.65 -16.44 -4.21
CA ALA A 184 0.78 -17.54 -4.60
C ALA A 184 1.60 -18.81 -4.93
N ASP A 185 2.74 -18.69 -5.64
CA ASP A 185 3.62 -19.79 -5.98
C ASP A 185 4.20 -20.49 -4.74
N VAL A 186 4.52 -19.75 -3.67
CA VAL A 186 4.98 -20.29 -2.38
C VAL A 186 3.83 -20.62 -1.41
N HIS A 187 2.59 -20.55 -1.88
CA HIS A 187 1.37 -20.83 -1.11
C HIS A 187 1.28 -20.04 0.21
N LEU A 188 1.67 -18.78 0.20
CA LEU A 188 1.74 -17.93 1.40
C LEU A 188 0.39 -17.85 2.12
N HIS A 189 -0.73 -17.78 1.38
CA HIS A 189 -2.09 -17.76 1.90
C HIS A 189 -2.45 -18.99 2.74
N ARG A 190 -1.82 -20.17 2.51
CA ARG A 190 -2.07 -21.39 3.28
C ARG A 190 -1.39 -21.40 4.66
N SER A 191 -0.50 -20.45 4.92
CA SER A 191 0.20 -20.34 6.20
C SER A 191 -0.74 -20.06 7.36
N PHE A 192 -1.90 -19.43 7.10
CA PHE A 192 -2.92 -19.19 8.10
C PHE A 192 -3.50 -20.50 8.65
N GLY A 193 -4.00 -21.38 7.80
CA GLY A 193 -4.53 -22.70 8.22
C GLY A 193 -3.46 -23.55 8.93
N ARG A 194 -2.20 -23.51 8.44
CA ARG A 194 -1.07 -24.21 9.10
C ARG A 194 -0.79 -23.64 10.50
N LEU A 195 -0.86 -22.33 10.70
CA LEU A 195 -0.69 -21.71 12.00
C LEU A 195 -1.72 -22.20 13.02
N TRP A 196 -2.93 -22.55 12.57
CA TRP A 196 -4.00 -23.12 13.41
C TRP A 196 -3.82 -24.60 13.69
N SER A 197 -3.19 -25.35 12.80
CA SER A 197 -2.98 -26.79 12.99
C SER A 197 -1.78 -27.14 13.89
N ILE A 198 -0.90 -26.16 14.18
CA ILE A 198 0.21 -26.37 15.12
C ILE A 198 -0.36 -26.35 16.54
N ALA A 199 -0.33 -27.52 17.21
CA ALA A 199 -0.80 -27.65 18.58
C ALA A 199 0.00 -26.74 19.53
N PRO A 200 -0.66 -26.10 20.53
CA PRO A 200 0.08 -25.40 21.58
C PRO A 200 1.05 -26.37 22.24
N SER A 201 2.31 -25.99 22.36
CA SER A 201 3.34 -26.83 22.98
C SER A 201 3.06 -26.95 24.49
N THR A 202 2.22 -27.88 24.90
CA THR A 202 2.04 -28.30 26.27
C THR A 202 3.08 -29.36 26.63
N SER A 203 4.35 -29.01 26.62
CA SER A 203 5.38 -29.87 27.20
C SER A 203 5.54 -29.52 28.68
N PRO A 204 5.15 -30.38 29.59
CA PRO A 204 5.43 -30.19 31.01
C PRO A 204 6.93 -30.43 31.23
N GLY A 205 7.72 -29.35 31.28
CA GLY A 205 9.13 -29.43 31.67
C GLY A 205 10.17 -28.99 30.62
N GLY A 206 9.78 -28.38 29.49
CA GLY A 206 10.72 -27.91 28.46
C GLY A 206 10.88 -26.39 28.42
N VAL A 207 12.04 -25.95 28.05
CA VAL A 207 12.50 -24.57 27.85
C VAL A 207 11.41 -23.70 27.26
N THR A 208 11.03 -22.64 27.97
CA THR A 208 9.99 -21.64 27.61
C THR A 208 10.47 -20.69 26.49
N GLY A 209 10.76 -21.23 25.31
CA GLY A 209 11.03 -20.41 24.12
C GLY A 209 9.86 -20.43 23.14
N PRO A 210 9.66 -19.37 22.33
CA PRO A 210 8.65 -19.39 21.31
C PRO A 210 8.94 -20.52 20.30
N ASN A 211 7.93 -21.31 19.96
CA ASN A 211 8.05 -22.39 18.97
C ASN A 211 8.51 -21.81 17.62
N PRO A 212 9.67 -22.23 17.07
CA PRO A 212 10.21 -21.70 15.81
C PRO A 212 9.23 -21.83 14.65
N GLU A 213 8.48 -22.93 14.56
CA GLU A 213 7.50 -23.18 13.50
C GLU A 213 6.32 -22.20 13.57
N VAL A 214 5.78 -21.96 14.79
CA VAL A 214 4.73 -20.96 15.01
C VAL A 214 5.22 -19.57 14.61
N THR A 215 6.48 -19.26 14.97
CA THR A 215 7.08 -17.96 14.65
C THR A 215 7.26 -17.78 13.14
N GLU A 216 7.67 -18.83 12.42
CA GLU A 216 7.78 -18.80 10.96
C GLU A 216 6.41 -18.66 10.29
N MET A 217 5.41 -19.45 10.72
CA MET A 217 4.07 -19.36 10.12
C MET A 217 3.43 -18.00 10.38
N ARG A 218 3.65 -17.40 11.56
CA ARG A 218 3.18 -16.05 11.87
C ARG A 218 3.84 -15.01 10.98
N ASP A 219 5.13 -15.10 10.76
CA ASP A 219 5.88 -14.20 9.86
C ASP A 219 5.33 -14.27 8.43
N ARG A 220 5.03 -15.46 7.94
CA ARG A 220 4.39 -15.69 6.63
C ARG A 220 2.98 -15.08 6.56
N VAL A 221 2.18 -15.23 7.61
CA VAL A 221 0.83 -14.62 7.71
C VAL A 221 0.93 -13.09 7.72
N ARG A 222 1.88 -12.51 8.47
CA ARG A 222 2.14 -11.06 8.47
C ARG A 222 2.53 -10.53 7.10
N LEU A 223 3.42 -11.23 6.41
CA LEU A 223 3.83 -10.84 5.05
C LEU A 223 2.63 -10.88 4.09
N TRP A 224 1.76 -11.89 4.19
CA TRP A 224 0.54 -11.93 3.38
C TRP A 224 -0.40 -10.76 3.70
N TYR A 225 -0.60 -10.44 4.98
CA TYR A 225 -1.41 -9.27 5.37
C TYR A 225 -0.82 -7.96 4.85
N LEU A 226 0.51 -7.81 4.83
CA LEU A 226 1.14 -6.61 4.26
C LEU A 226 0.91 -6.50 2.74
N LEU A 227 1.01 -7.61 2.01
CA LEU A 227 0.66 -7.62 0.58
C LEU A 227 -0.81 -7.22 0.37
N PHE A 228 -1.72 -7.78 1.19
CA PHE A 228 -3.14 -7.43 1.16
C PHE A 228 -3.36 -5.93 1.45
N ILE A 229 -2.74 -5.39 2.49
CA ILE A 229 -2.85 -3.97 2.87
C ILE A 229 -2.37 -3.08 1.73
N CYS A 230 -1.20 -3.36 1.17
CA CYS A 230 -0.64 -2.55 0.09
C CYS A 230 -1.54 -2.61 -1.16
N ASP A 231 -2.01 -3.80 -1.56
CA ASP A 231 -2.85 -3.98 -2.75
C ASP A 231 -4.20 -3.26 -2.62
N HIS A 232 -4.84 -3.36 -1.45
CA HIS A 232 -6.12 -2.73 -1.22
C HIS A 232 -6.01 -1.20 -1.09
N HIS A 233 -4.94 -0.67 -0.47
CA HIS A 233 -4.68 0.77 -0.51
C HIS A 233 -4.48 1.26 -1.95
N LEU A 234 -3.63 0.59 -2.73
CA LEU A 234 -3.41 0.96 -4.13
C LEU A 234 -4.67 0.78 -4.98
N SER A 235 -5.50 -0.23 -4.70
CA SER A 235 -6.79 -0.43 -5.34
C SER A 235 -7.73 0.77 -5.12
N ILE A 236 -7.87 1.21 -3.87
CA ILE A 236 -8.69 2.36 -3.49
C ILE A 236 -8.13 3.64 -4.11
N LEU A 237 -6.81 3.86 -3.97
CA LEU A 237 -6.16 5.09 -4.41
C LEU A 237 -6.06 5.23 -5.93
N HIS A 238 -6.02 4.14 -6.68
CA HIS A 238 -6.01 4.14 -8.15
C HIS A 238 -7.37 3.74 -8.76
N ASN A 239 -8.40 3.63 -7.94
CA ASN A 239 -9.75 3.21 -8.36
C ASN A 239 -9.75 1.99 -9.29
N ARG A 240 -8.96 0.98 -8.96
CA ARG A 240 -8.83 -0.29 -9.69
C ARG A 240 -9.22 -1.47 -8.81
N ASP A 241 -9.51 -2.62 -9.41
CA ASP A 241 -9.73 -3.84 -8.64
C ASP A 241 -8.46 -4.31 -7.95
N PRO A 242 -8.54 -4.82 -6.70
CA PRO A 242 -7.41 -5.43 -6.03
C PRO A 242 -7.03 -6.76 -6.70
N LEU A 243 -5.77 -7.11 -6.63
CA LEU A 243 -5.26 -8.40 -7.10
C LEU A 243 -5.56 -9.52 -6.09
N LEU A 244 -5.56 -9.20 -4.80
CA LEU A 244 -5.93 -10.10 -3.71
C LEU A 244 -7.41 -9.94 -3.37
N ARG A 245 -8.11 -11.06 -3.32
CA ARG A 245 -9.55 -11.06 -3.01
C ARG A 245 -9.79 -10.80 -1.52
N SER A 246 -10.80 -9.99 -1.23
CA SER A 246 -11.23 -9.64 0.13
C SER A 246 -11.99 -10.77 0.84
N ASP A 247 -12.56 -11.73 0.11
CA ASP A 247 -13.32 -12.86 0.62
C ASP A 247 -12.48 -14.12 0.92
N THR A 248 -11.13 -14.00 0.91
CA THR A 248 -10.26 -15.12 1.27
C THR A 248 -10.33 -15.45 2.77
N GLU A 249 -10.22 -16.75 3.12
CA GLU A 249 -10.24 -17.21 4.51
C GLU A 249 -9.32 -16.40 5.43
N ILE A 250 -8.07 -16.17 5.00
CA ILE A 250 -7.08 -15.41 5.78
C ILE A 250 -7.51 -13.95 5.99
N ALA A 251 -8.18 -13.31 5.01
CA ALA A 251 -8.66 -11.94 5.15
C ALA A 251 -9.84 -11.85 6.11
N ILE A 252 -10.87 -12.70 5.94
CA ILE A 252 -12.09 -12.65 6.75
C ILE A 252 -11.91 -13.17 8.17
N SER A 253 -10.89 -14.01 8.41
CA SER A 253 -10.62 -14.61 9.73
C SER A 253 -9.73 -13.76 10.65
N TRP A 254 -9.57 -12.47 10.36
CA TRP A 254 -8.72 -11.56 11.14
C TRP A 254 -9.11 -11.48 12.62
N GLU A 255 -10.40 -11.63 12.96
CA GLU A 255 -10.85 -11.68 14.35
C GLU A 255 -10.38 -12.95 15.08
N ALA A 256 -10.38 -14.09 14.39
CA ALA A 256 -9.82 -15.32 14.94
C ALA A 256 -8.32 -15.16 15.21
N TYR A 257 -7.59 -14.53 14.29
CA TYR A 257 -6.17 -14.24 14.47
C TYR A 257 -5.91 -13.40 15.73
N LEU A 258 -6.72 -12.38 16.02
CA LEU A 258 -6.59 -11.55 17.22
C LEU A 258 -6.93 -12.26 18.54
N ARG A 259 -7.62 -13.40 18.51
CA ARG A 259 -7.96 -14.19 19.71
C ARG A 259 -6.84 -15.15 20.15
N ARG A 260 -5.76 -15.21 19.41
CA ARG A 260 -4.60 -16.04 19.78
C ARG A 260 -3.87 -15.45 20.97
N ASP A 261 -3.33 -16.30 21.85
CA ASP A 261 -2.59 -15.88 23.05
C ASP A 261 -1.23 -15.26 22.73
N ASP A 262 -0.70 -15.51 21.51
CA ASP A 262 0.62 -15.07 21.08
C ASP A 262 0.60 -13.78 20.22
N VAL A 263 -0.51 -13.05 20.21
CA VAL A 263 -0.71 -11.79 19.49
C VAL A 263 0.14 -10.67 20.09
N THR A 264 0.83 -9.95 19.23
CA THR A 264 1.65 -8.78 19.61
C THR A 264 0.96 -7.46 19.23
N ASP A 265 1.47 -6.33 19.75
CA ASP A 265 0.96 -5.00 19.39
C ASP A 265 1.11 -4.74 17.87
N SER A 266 2.16 -5.27 17.23
CA SER A 266 2.32 -5.23 15.77
C SER A 266 1.21 -5.98 15.03
N ASP A 267 0.79 -7.15 15.53
CA ASP A 267 -0.32 -7.91 14.95
C ASP A 267 -1.64 -7.15 15.03
N VAL A 268 -1.91 -6.50 16.18
CA VAL A 268 -3.11 -5.65 16.35
C VAL A 268 -3.12 -4.53 15.29
N ARG A 269 -1.97 -3.90 15.05
CA ARG A 269 -1.83 -2.82 14.06
C ARG A 269 -2.06 -3.33 12.63
N ILE A 270 -1.46 -4.46 12.24
CA ILE A 270 -1.66 -5.09 10.93
C ILE A 270 -3.14 -5.41 10.72
N VAL A 271 -3.74 -6.10 11.68
CA VAL A 271 -5.12 -6.56 11.57
C VAL A 271 -6.12 -5.41 11.55
N SER A 272 -5.83 -4.29 12.24
CA SER A 272 -6.67 -3.10 12.15
C SER A 272 -6.76 -2.56 10.72
N GLN A 273 -5.65 -2.58 9.98
CA GLN A 273 -5.62 -2.18 8.57
C GLN A 273 -6.41 -3.14 7.68
N VAL A 274 -6.26 -4.45 7.88
CA VAL A 274 -7.04 -5.47 7.16
C VAL A 274 -8.55 -5.24 7.37
N ALA A 275 -8.96 -5.05 8.64
CA ALA A 275 -10.36 -4.81 8.98
C ALA A 275 -10.92 -3.52 8.34
N LEU A 276 -10.16 -2.43 8.33
CA LEU A 276 -10.53 -1.18 7.65
C LEU A 276 -10.71 -1.40 6.15
N LEU A 277 -9.74 -2.04 5.51
CA LEU A 277 -9.73 -2.23 4.06
C LEU A 277 -10.85 -3.16 3.59
N LEU A 278 -11.28 -4.12 4.42
CA LEU A 278 -12.47 -4.91 4.15
C LEU A 278 -13.74 -4.05 4.15
N ILE A 279 -13.87 -3.09 5.09
CA ILE A 279 -14.99 -2.13 5.09
C ILE A 279 -14.95 -1.27 3.83
N MET A 280 -13.77 -0.72 3.49
CA MET A 280 -13.63 0.16 2.32
C MET A 280 -13.84 -0.57 0.99
N SER A 281 -13.47 -1.84 0.90
CA SER A 281 -13.75 -2.69 -0.27
C SER A 281 -15.26 -2.90 -0.44
N GLN A 282 -15.98 -3.17 0.65
CA GLN A 282 -17.45 -3.30 0.62
C GLN A 282 -18.12 -1.99 0.21
N VAL A 283 -17.62 -0.84 0.65
CA VAL A 283 -18.09 0.48 0.21
C VAL A 283 -17.98 0.60 -1.31
N ARG A 284 -16.83 0.23 -1.87
CA ARG A 284 -16.59 0.25 -3.32
C ARG A 284 -17.50 -0.71 -4.07
N ASP A 285 -17.68 -1.92 -3.57
CA ASP A 285 -18.50 -2.95 -4.21
C ASP A 285 -19.99 -2.55 -4.28
N ILE A 286 -20.48 -1.82 -3.27
CA ILE A 286 -21.89 -1.39 -3.21
C ILE A 286 -22.12 -0.08 -3.94
N LEU A 287 -21.22 0.91 -3.80
CA LEU A 287 -21.38 2.22 -4.43
C LEU A 287 -20.82 2.29 -5.86
N GLY A 288 -20.21 1.19 -6.32
CA GLY A 288 -19.63 1.06 -7.65
C GLY A 288 -18.24 1.70 -7.78
N SER A 289 -17.46 1.21 -8.74
CA SER A 289 -16.17 1.79 -9.12
C SER A 289 -16.28 2.79 -10.28
N ASP A 290 -17.40 2.82 -10.98
CA ASP A 290 -17.62 3.74 -12.09
C ASP A 290 -17.81 5.18 -11.57
N HIS A 291 -17.02 6.08 -12.11
CA HIS A 291 -17.01 7.49 -11.71
C HIS A 291 -18.12 8.32 -12.36
N GLU A 292 -18.66 7.88 -13.49
CA GLU A 292 -19.68 8.61 -14.24
C GLU A 292 -21.08 8.29 -13.74
N THR A 293 -21.27 7.13 -13.12
CA THR A 293 -22.58 6.69 -12.64
C THR A 293 -22.89 7.30 -11.29
N ARG A 294 -24.00 8.05 -11.23
CA ARG A 294 -24.51 8.62 -9.97
C ARG A 294 -24.90 7.54 -8.98
N VAL A 295 -24.57 7.78 -7.72
CA VAL A 295 -25.02 6.93 -6.63
C VAL A 295 -26.53 7.10 -6.46
N PRO A 296 -27.34 6.02 -6.55
CA PRO A 296 -28.78 6.09 -6.34
C PRO A 296 -29.13 6.58 -4.93
N GLN A 297 -30.12 7.48 -4.79
CA GLN A 297 -30.54 8.01 -3.48
C GLN A 297 -31.01 6.91 -2.51
N THR A 298 -31.48 5.77 -3.03
CA THR A 298 -31.84 4.58 -2.25
C THR A 298 -30.69 4.01 -1.44
N LEU A 299 -29.43 4.30 -1.83
CA LEU A 299 -28.23 3.86 -1.13
C LEU A 299 -27.79 4.81 0.02
N ALA A 300 -28.53 5.90 0.30
CA ALA A 300 -28.20 6.82 1.38
C ALA A 300 -28.06 6.09 2.75
N ASN A 301 -28.94 5.13 3.02
CA ASN A 301 -28.87 4.33 4.25
C ASN A 301 -27.60 3.44 4.31
N GLN A 302 -27.06 3.02 3.18
CA GLN A 302 -25.81 2.25 3.13
C GLN A 302 -24.61 3.13 3.53
N ILE A 303 -24.61 4.39 3.11
CA ILE A 303 -23.58 5.35 3.52
C ILE A 303 -23.60 5.53 5.04
N VAL A 304 -24.79 5.71 5.64
CA VAL A 304 -24.94 5.79 7.09
C VAL A 304 -24.48 4.50 7.78
N TYR A 305 -24.81 3.34 7.21
CA TYR A 305 -24.36 2.05 7.75
C TYR A 305 -22.84 1.95 7.76
N TYR A 306 -22.15 2.23 6.64
CA TYR A 306 -20.69 2.15 6.57
C TYR A 306 -20.00 3.23 7.42
N SER A 307 -20.58 4.41 7.53
CA SER A 307 -20.08 5.43 8.47
C SER A 307 -20.04 4.88 9.89
N ARG A 308 -21.11 4.20 10.34
CA ARG A 308 -21.15 3.53 11.66
C ARG A 308 -20.18 2.36 11.78
N GLN A 309 -19.92 1.62 10.69
CA GLN A 309 -18.89 0.57 10.73
C GLN A 309 -17.49 1.14 10.93
N LEU A 310 -17.17 2.28 10.28
CA LEU A 310 -15.93 3.01 10.52
C LEU A 310 -15.82 3.51 11.96
N ASP A 311 -16.92 4.02 12.56
CA ASP A 311 -16.95 4.44 13.97
C ASP A 311 -16.66 3.27 14.92
N LYS A 312 -17.29 2.11 14.68
CA LYS A 312 -17.06 0.90 15.47
C LYS A 312 -15.61 0.40 15.33
N TRP A 313 -15.08 0.42 14.10
CA TRP A 313 -13.70 0.05 13.83
C TRP A 313 -12.73 0.95 14.61
N PHE A 314 -12.90 2.27 14.50
CA PHE A 314 -12.06 3.23 15.20
C PHE A 314 -12.14 3.09 16.73
N THR A 315 -13.34 3.00 17.28
CA THR A 315 -13.56 2.81 18.73
C THR A 315 -12.88 1.54 19.24
N ARG A 316 -13.01 0.43 18.49
CA ARG A 316 -12.39 -0.85 18.85
C ARG A 316 -10.88 -0.76 18.91
N PHE A 317 -10.25 -0.29 17.82
CA PHE A 317 -8.80 -0.33 17.70
C PHE A 317 -8.10 0.82 18.44
N SER A 318 -8.73 1.97 18.64
CA SER A 318 -8.15 3.08 19.39
C SER A 318 -7.81 2.72 20.85
N SER A 319 -8.61 1.84 21.47
CA SER A 319 -8.36 1.34 22.82
C SER A 319 -7.25 0.28 22.90
N MET A 320 -6.93 -0.38 21.78
CA MET A 320 -5.96 -1.47 21.71
C MET A 320 -4.54 -1.00 21.36
N PHE A 321 -4.41 0.17 20.72
CA PHE A 321 -3.12 0.66 20.24
C PHE A 321 -2.27 1.20 21.38
N LYS A 322 -1.00 0.78 21.41
CA LYS A 322 0.02 1.26 22.34
C LYS A 322 1.06 2.10 21.60
N PRO A 323 1.78 2.98 22.30
CA PRO A 323 2.95 3.67 21.74
C PRO A 323 4.00 2.66 21.25
N ASP A 324 4.65 2.99 20.13
CA ASP A 324 5.73 2.20 19.54
C ASP A 324 7.07 2.69 20.09
N PRO A 325 8.05 1.81 20.40
CA PRO A 325 9.36 2.21 20.93
C PRO A 325 10.13 3.19 20.02
N TYR A 326 9.93 3.11 18.70
CA TYR A 326 10.64 3.93 17.71
C TYR A 326 9.81 5.06 17.13
N LEU A 327 8.48 4.87 17.02
CA LEU A 327 7.55 5.81 16.41
C LEU A 327 6.74 6.63 17.43
N GLY A 328 6.94 6.41 18.73
CA GLY A 328 6.16 7.07 19.77
C GLY A 328 4.66 6.78 19.66
N ASP A 329 3.83 7.80 19.77
CA ASP A 329 2.35 7.68 19.66
C ASP A 329 1.83 7.69 18.20
N PHE A 330 2.73 7.69 17.20
CA PHE A 330 2.34 7.64 15.79
C PHE A 330 1.32 6.55 15.44
N PRO A 331 1.38 5.31 15.99
CA PRO A 331 0.36 4.31 15.68
C PRO A 331 -1.08 4.78 15.92
N ARG A 332 -1.34 5.49 17.04
CA ARG A 332 -2.67 6.06 17.33
C ARG A 332 -3.02 7.19 16.38
N ARG A 333 -2.07 8.06 16.06
CA ARG A 333 -2.28 9.17 15.11
C ARG A 333 -2.48 8.67 13.69
N GLY A 334 -1.74 7.65 13.28
CA GLY A 334 -1.94 6.94 12.02
C GLY A 334 -3.32 6.27 11.93
N LEU A 335 -3.79 5.64 13.01
CA LEU A 335 -5.15 5.09 13.09
C LEU A 335 -6.21 6.18 12.89
N GLN A 336 -6.05 7.33 13.53
CA GLN A 336 -6.95 8.48 13.40
C GLN A 336 -6.94 9.02 11.96
N LEU A 337 -5.76 9.12 11.34
CA LEU A 337 -5.64 9.54 9.94
C LEU A 337 -6.38 8.57 8.99
N HIS A 338 -6.24 7.27 9.19
CA HIS A 338 -7.00 6.27 8.43
C HIS A 338 -8.52 6.37 8.65
N TYR A 339 -8.96 6.67 9.88
CA TYR A 339 -10.37 6.87 10.17
C TYR A 339 -10.93 8.08 9.41
N GLN A 340 -10.24 9.22 9.46
CA GLN A 340 -10.66 10.41 8.71
C GLN A 340 -10.64 10.14 7.20
N PHE A 341 -9.61 9.46 6.70
CA PHE A 341 -9.59 9.10 5.29
C PHE A 341 -10.73 8.13 4.90
N GLY A 342 -11.07 7.17 5.76
CA GLY A 342 -12.22 6.28 5.55
C GLY A 342 -13.55 7.05 5.46
N LYS A 343 -13.76 8.06 6.32
CA LYS A 343 -14.92 8.96 6.27
C LYS A 343 -14.94 9.81 5.01
N LEU A 344 -13.80 10.39 4.65
CA LEU A 344 -13.64 11.15 3.42
C LEU A 344 -13.92 10.28 2.19
N TYR A 345 -13.31 9.09 2.13
CA TYR A 345 -13.51 8.16 1.02
C TYR A 345 -14.98 7.74 0.85
N LEU A 346 -15.66 7.42 1.97
CA LEU A 346 -17.08 7.06 1.97
C LEU A 346 -17.95 8.23 1.48
N GLY A 347 -17.77 9.42 2.07
CA GLY A 347 -18.61 10.57 1.76
C GLY A 347 -18.33 11.15 0.38
N HIS A 348 -17.09 11.07 -0.12
CA HIS A 348 -16.74 11.52 -1.45
C HIS A 348 -17.47 10.73 -2.57
N GLN A 349 -17.90 9.49 -2.33
CA GLN A 349 -18.62 8.69 -3.33
C GLN A 349 -19.90 9.37 -3.85
N ILE A 350 -20.52 10.20 -3.02
CA ILE A 350 -21.81 10.85 -3.40
C ILE A 350 -21.64 11.91 -4.50
N PHE A 351 -20.43 12.40 -4.73
CA PHE A 351 -20.15 13.39 -5.78
C PHE A 351 -20.01 12.77 -7.18
N LYS A 352 -19.96 11.42 -7.28
CA LYS A 352 -19.88 10.73 -8.57
C LYS A 352 -21.05 11.13 -9.48
N GLY A 353 -20.73 11.47 -10.73
CA GLY A 353 -21.70 11.79 -11.77
C GLY A 353 -22.53 13.04 -11.53
N LEU A 354 -22.25 13.85 -10.47
CA LEU A 354 -23.01 15.09 -10.22
C LEU A 354 -22.66 16.21 -11.20
N GLN A 355 -21.43 16.23 -11.74
CA GLN A 355 -20.99 17.21 -12.75
C GLN A 355 -21.33 18.68 -12.39
N GLY A 356 -21.24 19.05 -11.12
CA GLY A 356 -21.57 20.38 -10.61
C GLY A 356 -23.06 20.61 -10.30
N GLU A 357 -23.93 19.62 -10.54
CA GLU A 357 -25.31 19.70 -10.11
C GLU A 357 -25.43 19.64 -8.58
N ALA A 358 -26.57 20.13 -8.07
CA ALA A 358 -26.84 20.17 -6.64
C ALA A 358 -26.77 18.79 -5.98
N ILE A 359 -26.15 18.73 -4.80
CA ILE A 359 -26.12 17.52 -3.97
C ILE A 359 -27.55 17.16 -3.55
N PRO A 360 -28.01 15.94 -3.82
CA PRO A 360 -29.34 15.50 -3.40
C PRO A 360 -29.50 15.57 -1.86
N PRO A 361 -30.66 16.01 -1.35
CA PRO A 361 -30.86 16.19 0.09
C PRO A 361 -30.51 14.98 0.98
N PRO A 362 -30.77 13.71 0.58
CA PRO A 362 -30.39 12.55 1.39
C PRO A 362 -28.88 12.38 1.58
N PHE A 363 -28.05 13.03 0.74
CA PHE A 363 -26.61 12.93 0.78
C PHE A 363 -25.90 14.10 1.44
N MET A 364 -26.64 15.16 1.85
CA MET A 364 -26.03 16.35 2.46
C MET A 364 -25.15 16.03 3.67
N THR A 365 -25.63 15.18 4.58
CA THR A 365 -24.84 14.77 5.75
C THR A 365 -23.56 14.04 5.35
N ALA A 366 -23.59 13.24 4.31
CA ALA A 366 -22.41 12.52 3.81
C ALA A 366 -21.40 13.50 3.17
N ALA A 367 -21.88 14.51 2.46
CA ALA A 367 -21.04 15.57 1.89
C ALA A 367 -20.33 16.38 2.97
N SER A 368 -21.07 16.83 3.99
CA SER A 368 -20.48 17.53 5.14
C SER A 368 -19.47 16.66 5.88
N MET A 369 -19.80 15.38 6.11
CA MET A 369 -18.87 14.42 6.73
C MET A 369 -17.55 14.31 5.95
N ALA A 370 -17.61 14.27 4.62
CA ALA A 370 -16.39 14.20 3.80
C ALA A 370 -15.56 15.48 3.90
N HIS A 371 -16.22 16.64 3.89
CA HIS A 371 -15.57 17.94 4.05
C HIS A 371 -14.88 18.06 5.42
N ASP A 372 -15.59 17.75 6.50
CA ASP A 372 -15.07 17.81 7.88
C ASP A 372 -13.91 16.82 8.07
N ALA A 373 -13.99 15.63 7.48
CA ALA A 373 -12.92 14.65 7.52
C ALA A 373 -11.66 15.13 6.79
N ALA A 374 -11.81 15.79 5.65
CA ALA A 374 -10.68 16.36 4.91
C ALA A 374 -10.02 17.53 5.67
N ILE A 375 -10.81 18.41 6.30
CA ILE A 375 -10.29 19.44 7.21
C ILE A 375 -9.52 18.80 8.36
N SER A 376 -10.11 17.80 9.03
CA SER A 376 -9.47 17.10 10.16
C SER A 376 -8.12 16.49 9.80
N ILE A 377 -7.95 15.95 8.57
CA ILE A 377 -6.66 15.44 8.09
C ILE A 377 -5.61 16.56 8.09
N PHE A 378 -5.95 17.74 7.58
CA PHE A 378 -5.04 18.87 7.48
C PHE A 378 -4.73 19.49 8.85
N GLU A 379 -5.73 19.62 9.71
CA GLU A 379 -5.56 20.09 11.09
C GLU A 379 -4.66 19.18 11.90
N MET A 380 -4.82 17.85 11.77
CA MET A 380 -3.95 16.87 12.41
C MET A 380 -2.49 17.02 11.99
N ILE A 381 -2.21 17.30 10.71
CA ILE A 381 -0.85 17.52 10.22
C ILE A 381 -0.24 18.77 10.87
N LEU A 382 -1.03 19.81 11.09
CA LEU A 382 -0.55 21.08 11.64
C LEU A 382 -0.43 21.08 13.17
N SER A 383 -1.26 20.29 13.88
CA SER A 383 -1.35 20.31 15.34
C SER A 383 -0.61 19.16 16.03
N GLU A 384 -0.41 18.01 15.33
CA GLU A 384 0.08 16.79 15.95
C GLU A 384 1.58 16.57 15.68
N GLU A 385 2.41 16.92 16.66
CA GLU A 385 3.87 16.79 16.59
C GLU A 385 4.31 15.36 16.18
N GLN A 386 3.61 14.33 16.69
CA GLN A 386 3.92 12.93 16.34
C GLN A 386 3.67 12.61 14.87
N LEU A 387 2.69 13.24 14.22
CA LEU A 387 2.52 13.13 12.77
C LEU A 387 3.62 13.88 12.02
N GLN A 388 3.96 15.09 12.45
CA GLN A 388 4.99 15.91 11.83
C GLN A 388 6.35 15.22 11.85
N CYS A 389 6.78 14.68 12.99
CA CYS A 389 8.04 13.96 13.15
C CYS A 389 8.11 12.67 12.31
N ASN A 390 6.98 12.05 12.03
CA ASN A 390 6.89 10.80 11.30
C ASN A 390 6.55 10.98 9.81
N LEU A 391 6.28 12.20 9.36
CA LEU A 391 5.77 12.49 8.02
C LEU A 391 6.66 11.95 6.90
N ILE A 392 7.99 12.07 7.03
CA ILE A 392 8.95 11.54 6.04
C ILE A 392 8.98 10.01 6.06
N GLY A 393 8.86 9.40 7.25
CA GLY A 393 8.96 7.94 7.42
C GLY A 393 7.74 7.15 6.94
N MET A 394 6.58 7.79 6.83
CA MET A 394 5.34 7.11 6.48
C MET A 394 5.39 6.43 5.11
N PRO A 395 4.73 5.28 4.94
CA PRO A 395 4.45 4.70 3.63
C PRO A 395 3.76 5.70 2.68
N HIS A 396 4.06 5.62 1.39
CA HIS A 396 3.61 6.61 0.40
C HIS A 396 2.09 6.75 0.30
N TYR A 397 1.32 5.72 0.62
CA TYR A 397 -0.14 5.78 0.58
C TYR A 397 -0.72 6.82 1.56
N PHE A 398 -0.06 7.10 2.68
CA PHE A 398 -0.46 8.20 3.57
C PHE A 398 -0.33 9.56 2.89
N HIS A 399 0.74 9.78 2.13
CA HIS A 399 0.93 11.02 1.38
C HIS A 399 -0.14 11.18 0.29
N ILE A 400 -0.54 10.08 -0.34
CA ILE A 400 -1.63 10.08 -1.32
C ILE A 400 -2.97 10.43 -0.64
N MET A 401 -3.25 9.88 0.54
CA MET A 401 -4.45 10.23 1.32
C MET A 401 -4.49 11.73 1.63
N ILE A 402 -3.34 12.31 2.03
CA ILE A 402 -3.21 13.74 2.32
C ILE A 402 -3.42 14.59 1.06
N ALA A 403 -2.78 14.21 -0.05
CA ALA A 403 -2.94 14.90 -1.33
C ALA A 403 -4.39 14.85 -1.83
N PHE A 404 -5.05 13.69 -1.68
CA PHE A 404 -6.46 13.53 -2.00
C PHE A 404 -7.37 14.43 -1.16
N ALA A 405 -7.12 14.51 0.16
CA ALA A 405 -7.88 15.41 1.04
C ALA A 405 -7.76 16.88 0.62
N GLY A 406 -6.55 17.33 0.26
CA GLY A 406 -6.34 18.69 -0.22
C GLY A 406 -7.02 18.96 -1.57
N HIS A 407 -6.92 18.02 -2.50
CA HIS A 407 -7.61 18.12 -3.79
C HIS A 407 -9.14 18.17 -3.58
N PHE A 408 -9.67 17.28 -2.75
CA PHE A 408 -11.09 17.25 -2.42
C PHE A 408 -11.57 18.58 -1.82
N LEU A 409 -10.83 19.16 -0.86
CA LEU A 409 -11.17 20.46 -0.27
C LEU A 409 -11.26 21.56 -1.33
N LEU A 410 -10.32 21.62 -2.27
CA LEU A 410 -10.32 22.61 -3.34
C LEU A 410 -11.53 22.47 -4.25
N GLU A 411 -11.83 21.26 -4.69
CA GLU A 411 -12.91 21.00 -5.63
C GLU A 411 -14.29 21.23 -4.99
N VAL A 412 -14.49 20.78 -3.74
CA VAL A 412 -15.74 20.99 -3.01
C VAL A 412 -15.94 22.47 -2.69
N THR A 413 -14.88 23.19 -2.32
CA THR A 413 -14.93 24.63 -2.09
C THR A 413 -15.31 25.39 -3.36
N LYS A 414 -14.70 25.03 -4.49
CA LYS A 414 -14.99 25.67 -5.77
C LYS A 414 -16.43 25.45 -6.23
N THR A 415 -16.98 24.25 -6.03
CA THR A 415 -18.24 23.85 -6.69
C THR A 415 -19.43 23.88 -5.75
N TYR A 416 -19.25 23.57 -4.46
CA TYR A 416 -20.35 23.32 -3.53
C TYR A 416 -20.28 24.21 -2.27
N SER A 417 -19.47 25.29 -2.27
CA SER A 417 -19.31 26.17 -1.10
C SER A 417 -20.64 26.73 -0.60
N VAL A 418 -21.51 27.20 -1.49
CA VAL A 418 -22.81 27.75 -1.12
C VAL A 418 -23.71 26.67 -0.50
N GLN A 419 -23.76 25.47 -1.10
CA GLN A 419 -24.67 24.42 -0.67
C GLN A 419 -24.23 23.78 0.66
N LEU A 420 -22.93 23.71 0.92
CA LEU A 420 -22.35 23.18 2.15
C LEU A 420 -22.02 24.28 3.18
N SER A 421 -22.33 25.54 2.89
CA SER A 421 -22.02 26.69 3.76
C SER A 421 -20.52 26.80 4.09
N ILE A 422 -19.67 26.50 3.12
CA ILE A 422 -18.21 26.56 3.27
C ILE A 422 -17.75 28.00 3.09
N VAL A 423 -16.86 28.46 3.98
CA VAL A 423 -16.12 29.72 3.83
C VAL A 423 -14.82 29.43 3.06
N PRO A 424 -14.71 29.83 1.77
CA PRO A 424 -13.58 29.44 0.92
C PRO A 424 -12.22 29.83 1.49
N GLU A 425 -12.12 31.01 2.07
CA GLU A 425 -10.89 31.57 2.61
C GLU A 425 -10.30 30.71 3.73
N GLU A 426 -11.15 30.09 4.56
CA GLU A 426 -10.70 29.20 5.64
C GLU A 426 -10.01 27.95 5.08
N ASN A 427 -10.62 27.30 4.08
CA ASN A 427 -10.04 26.15 3.40
C ASN A 427 -8.74 26.50 2.68
N PHE A 428 -8.70 27.64 1.97
CA PHE A 428 -7.49 28.09 1.28
C PHE A 428 -6.36 28.41 2.26
N MET A 429 -6.66 29.05 3.41
CA MET A 429 -5.68 29.30 4.46
C MET A 429 -5.15 28.02 5.08
N LEU A 430 -6.02 27.05 5.34
CA LEU A 430 -5.64 25.75 5.89
C LEU A 430 -4.67 25.02 4.94
N ILE A 431 -5.02 24.95 3.65
CA ILE A 431 -4.17 24.32 2.63
C ILE A 431 -2.82 25.03 2.51
N ARG A 432 -2.80 26.39 2.49
CA ARG A 432 -1.54 27.17 2.45
C ARG A 432 -0.63 26.87 3.63
N LYS A 433 -1.18 26.75 4.83
CA LYS A 433 -0.39 26.41 6.04
C LYS A 433 0.27 25.03 5.89
N VAL A 434 -0.48 24.03 5.42
CA VAL A 434 0.07 22.68 5.19
C VAL A 434 1.12 22.68 4.08
N LEU A 435 0.89 23.38 2.97
CA LEU A 435 1.87 23.53 1.90
C LEU A 435 3.16 24.21 2.38
N THR A 436 3.05 25.25 3.19
CA THR A 436 4.21 25.91 3.80
C THR A 436 4.98 24.95 4.72
N PHE A 437 4.27 24.13 5.49
CA PHE A 437 4.88 23.10 6.32
C PHE A 437 5.64 22.08 5.47
N PHE A 438 5.04 21.59 4.37
CA PHE A 438 5.69 20.62 3.46
C PHE A 438 6.91 21.20 2.76
N GLN A 439 6.87 22.47 2.32
CA GLN A 439 8.01 23.16 1.70
C GLN A 439 9.21 23.26 2.64
N ASN A 440 8.95 23.38 3.95
CA ASN A 440 9.98 23.45 4.98
C ASN A 440 10.42 22.07 5.50
N THR A 441 9.81 20.98 5.02
CA THR A 441 10.16 19.61 5.44
C THR A 441 11.31 19.08 4.57
N PRO A 442 12.53 18.88 5.13
CA PRO A 442 13.67 18.44 4.33
C PRO A 442 13.52 16.98 3.90
N CYS A 443 13.50 16.72 2.60
CA CYS A 443 13.43 15.38 2.04
C CYS A 443 14.18 15.31 0.69
N VAL A 444 14.45 14.09 0.20
CA VAL A 444 15.00 13.88 -1.14
C VAL A 444 13.97 14.24 -2.21
N SER A 445 14.42 14.63 -3.38
CA SER A 445 13.54 15.11 -4.47
C SER A 445 12.50 14.08 -4.93
N GLN A 446 12.78 12.79 -4.79
CA GLN A 446 11.87 11.70 -5.13
C GLN A 446 10.83 11.39 -4.04
N HIS A 447 10.96 12.00 -2.87
CA HIS A 447 10.00 11.77 -1.80
C HIS A 447 8.61 12.31 -2.17
N PRO A 448 7.51 11.60 -1.83
CA PRO A 448 6.15 12.03 -2.18
C PRO A 448 5.81 13.46 -1.76
N ILE A 449 6.28 13.93 -0.58
CA ILE A 449 6.06 15.30 -0.11
C ILE A 449 6.63 16.32 -1.10
N CYS A 450 7.89 16.15 -1.55
CA CYS A 450 8.53 17.06 -2.48
C CYS A 450 7.81 17.11 -3.84
N ARG A 451 7.21 16.00 -4.25
CA ARG A 451 6.52 15.88 -5.54
C ARG A 451 5.08 16.38 -5.51
N MET A 452 4.31 16.12 -4.44
CA MET A 452 2.91 16.52 -4.35
C MET A 452 2.74 18.03 -4.06
N THR A 453 3.68 18.65 -3.35
CA THR A 453 3.58 20.04 -2.91
C THR A 453 3.42 21.04 -4.06
N PRO A 454 4.24 21.03 -5.14
CA PRO A 454 4.07 21.93 -6.27
C PRO A 454 2.73 21.78 -6.97
N GLY A 455 2.27 20.54 -7.17
CA GLY A 455 1.02 20.27 -7.84
C GLY A 455 -0.21 20.72 -7.05
N LEU A 456 -0.24 20.46 -5.74
CA LEU A 456 -1.33 20.94 -4.89
C LEU A 456 -1.33 22.47 -4.79
N ASN A 457 -0.15 23.11 -4.75
CA ASN A 457 -0.04 24.57 -4.77
C ASN A 457 -0.57 25.18 -6.09
N ARG A 458 -0.26 24.58 -7.24
CA ARG A 458 -0.80 25.01 -8.54
C ARG A 458 -2.33 24.95 -8.53
N LYS A 459 -2.92 23.81 -8.10
CA LYS A 459 -4.38 23.66 -8.00
C LYS A 459 -5.01 24.68 -7.06
N LEU A 460 -4.36 25.02 -5.94
CA LEU A 460 -4.83 26.07 -5.02
C LEU A 460 -4.86 27.44 -5.72
N LEU A 461 -3.80 27.81 -6.44
CA LEU A 461 -3.74 29.08 -7.16
C LEU A 461 -4.81 29.16 -8.25
N ASP A 462 -5.00 28.09 -9.01
CA ASP A 462 -6.04 28.01 -10.05
C ASP A 462 -7.45 28.14 -9.45
N CYS A 463 -7.70 27.51 -8.32
CA CYS A 463 -8.98 27.58 -7.62
C CYS A 463 -9.26 29.02 -7.10
N VAL A 464 -8.28 29.65 -6.48
CA VAL A 464 -8.38 31.05 -6.01
C VAL A 464 -8.65 32.00 -7.17
N ALA A 465 -7.91 31.90 -8.29
CA ALA A 465 -8.11 32.74 -9.46
C ALA A 465 -9.50 32.56 -10.06
N CYS A 466 -9.99 31.34 -10.18
CA CYS A 466 -11.31 31.04 -10.69
C CYS A 466 -12.43 31.66 -9.84
N MET A 467 -12.31 31.59 -8.51
CA MET A 467 -13.32 32.16 -7.61
C MET A 467 -13.29 33.68 -7.56
N SER A 468 -12.12 34.31 -7.68
CA SER A 468 -11.98 35.79 -7.75
C SER A 468 -12.63 36.34 -9.02
N SER A 469 -12.42 35.70 -10.17
CA SER A 469 -13.02 36.13 -11.44
C SER A 469 -14.56 35.97 -11.45
N SER A 470 -15.08 34.97 -10.76
CA SER A 470 -16.53 34.75 -10.64
C SER A 470 -17.20 35.84 -9.76
N GLN A 471 -16.50 36.35 -8.75
CA GLN A 471 -16.98 37.45 -7.92
C GLN A 471 -16.99 38.78 -8.65
N GLU A 472 -15.96 39.10 -9.45
CA GLU A 472 -15.91 40.31 -10.28
C GLU A 472 -17.04 40.35 -11.32
N THR A 473 -17.35 39.21 -11.94
CA THR A 473 -18.44 39.11 -12.92
C THR A 473 -19.81 39.29 -12.25
N ALA A 474 -20.00 38.77 -11.04
CA ALA A 474 -21.25 38.94 -10.29
C ALA A 474 -21.48 40.39 -9.82
N VAL A 475 -20.41 41.12 -9.42
CA VAL A 475 -20.47 42.55 -9.03
C VAL A 475 -20.72 43.41 -10.26
N SER A 476 -20.14 43.09 -11.43
CA SER A 476 -20.32 43.84 -12.67
C SER A 476 -21.75 43.75 -13.22
N THR A 477 -22.41 42.58 -13.04
CA THR A 477 -23.80 42.37 -13.48
C THR A 477 -24.82 43.02 -12.54
N ALA A 478 -24.49 43.21 -11.26
CA ALA A 478 -25.37 43.87 -10.28
C ALA A 478 -25.38 45.41 -10.41
N THR A 479 -24.42 45.98 -11.14
CA THR A 479 -24.29 47.46 -11.29
C THR A 479 -24.91 48.00 -12.60
N GLN A 480 -25.36 47.12 -13.50
CA GLN A 480 -26.10 47.53 -14.72
C GLN A 480 -27.62 47.46 -14.48
N GLY A 481 -28.14 48.53 -13.92
CA GLY A 481 -29.57 48.84 -13.99
C GLY A 481 -29.99 49.18 -15.44
N PRO A 482 -31.25 49.04 -15.81
CA PRO A 482 -31.70 49.15 -17.19
C PRO A 482 -31.67 50.59 -17.68
N PHE A 483 -30.74 50.95 -18.55
CA PHE A 483 -30.81 52.15 -19.39
C PHE A 483 -30.52 51.83 -20.86
N ASP A 484 -31.58 51.88 -21.55
CA ASP A 484 -31.95 52.39 -22.89
C ASP A 484 -30.94 52.34 -24.06
N SER A 485 -31.50 51.91 -25.15
CA SER A 485 -31.11 51.78 -26.54
C SER A 485 -30.27 52.87 -27.15
N GLY A 486 -29.30 52.49 -28.00
CA GLY A 486 -28.65 53.37 -28.97
C GLY A 486 -27.45 52.76 -29.69
N ASP A 487 -27.77 52.16 -30.83
CA ASP A 487 -27.05 52.10 -32.11
C ASP A 487 -25.52 52.29 -32.24
N GLY A 488 -24.89 51.34 -32.92
CA GLY A 488 -23.82 51.61 -33.90
C GLY A 488 -22.36 51.51 -33.47
N GLY A 489 -21.64 50.54 -34.09
CA GLY A 489 -20.25 50.76 -34.36
C GLY A 489 -19.28 49.58 -34.12
N ALA A 490 -18.78 49.09 -35.22
CA ALA A 490 -17.80 48.04 -35.40
C ALA A 490 -16.44 48.23 -34.69
N GLY A 491 -15.80 47.13 -34.34
CA GLY A 491 -14.35 47.00 -34.49
C GLY A 491 -13.54 46.97 -33.22
N GLY A 492 -12.86 45.89 -33.00
CA GLY A 492 -11.70 45.86 -32.14
C GLY A 492 -11.51 44.56 -31.35
N VAL A 493 -10.77 43.61 -31.92
CA VAL A 493 -10.24 42.43 -31.24
C VAL A 493 -9.08 42.87 -30.35
N PRO A 494 -9.04 42.55 -29.05
CA PRO A 494 -7.80 42.71 -28.29
C PRO A 494 -6.94 41.46 -28.41
N SER A 495 -5.73 41.71 -28.79
CA SER A 495 -4.55 40.89 -28.88
C SER A 495 -4.31 40.00 -27.65
N ALA A 496 -4.05 38.72 -27.94
CA ALA A 496 -3.54 37.76 -26.99
C ALA A 496 -2.14 38.14 -26.50
N PHE A 497 -1.96 38.24 -25.19
CA PHE A 497 -0.63 38.28 -24.58
C PHE A 497 -0.06 36.86 -24.54
N VAL A 498 0.96 36.64 -25.36
CA VAL A 498 1.81 35.44 -25.36
C VAL A 498 2.92 35.69 -24.33
N PHE A 499 2.99 34.85 -23.28
CA PHE A 499 4.19 34.76 -22.45
C PHE A 499 5.17 33.76 -23.08
N PRO A 500 6.49 34.08 -23.16
CA PRO A 500 7.47 33.13 -23.65
C PRO A 500 7.70 32.02 -22.63
N GLY A 501 7.49 30.77 -23.02
CA GLY A 501 7.77 29.59 -22.23
C GLY A 501 9.26 29.29 -22.19
N ASP A 502 9.76 29.01 -20.99
CA ASP A 502 11.11 28.48 -20.76
C ASP A 502 11.11 26.96 -21.07
N PRO A 503 11.97 26.43 -21.96
CA PRO A 503 11.84 25.07 -22.49
C PRO A 503 12.63 24.00 -21.75
N LEU A 504 12.89 24.12 -20.44
CA LEU A 504 13.78 23.19 -19.71
C LEU A 504 13.20 22.48 -18.46
N ILE A 505 11.90 22.53 -18.19
CA ILE A 505 11.29 21.87 -17.02
C ILE A 505 10.18 20.87 -17.38
N GLY A 506 10.01 20.49 -18.64
CA GLY A 506 8.79 19.83 -19.15
C GLY A 506 8.75 18.30 -19.21
N ALA A 507 9.73 17.52 -18.75
CA ALA A 507 9.75 16.09 -19.12
C ALA A 507 9.74 15.06 -17.98
N VAL A 508 9.76 15.46 -16.71
CA VAL A 508 9.83 14.52 -15.57
C VAL A 508 8.62 14.62 -14.63
N ASP A 509 7.89 15.71 -14.66
CA ASP A 509 6.74 15.96 -13.77
C ASP A 509 5.44 15.27 -14.22
N ASP A 510 5.33 14.86 -15.48
CA ASP A 510 4.08 14.34 -16.04
C ASP A 510 3.75 12.89 -15.60
N VAL A 511 4.73 12.08 -15.22
CA VAL A 511 4.50 10.66 -14.95
C VAL A 511 3.82 10.44 -13.59
N LEU A 512 4.14 11.22 -12.56
CA LEU A 512 3.50 11.08 -11.24
C LEU A 512 2.17 11.83 -11.14
N TRP A 513 2.02 12.95 -11.85
CA TRP A 513 0.74 13.66 -11.92
C TRP A 513 -0.22 13.06 -12.92
N ASN A 514 0.22 12.36 -13.97
CA ASN A 514 -0.67 11.56 -14.81
C ASN A 514 -1.21 10.34 -14.03
N ASP A 515 -0.41 9.72 -13.13
CA ASP A 515 -0.93 8.74 -12.17
C ASP A 515 -1.86 9.38 -11.11
N PHE A 516 -1.63 10.63 -10.69
CA PHE A 516 -2.57 11.40 -9.85
C PHE A 516 -3.69 12.08 -10.66
N GLY A 517 -3.53 12.28 -11.95
CA GLY A 517 -4.54 12.86 -12.84
C GLY A 517 -5.75 11.97 -13.08
N GLU A 518 -5.61 10.65 -12.86
CA GLU A 518 -6.75 9.72 -12.81
C GLU A 518 -7.63 9.91 -11.55
N PHE A 519 -7.19 10.71 -10.56
CA PHE A 519 -8.03 11.25 -9.49
C PHE A 519 -8.81 12.50 -9.94
N THR A 520 -9.22 12.58 -11.18
CA THR A 520 -10.24 13.54 -11.57
C THR A 520 -11.52 13.19 -10.81
N PHE A 521 -12.08 14.18 -10.13
CA PHE A 521 -13.47 14.09 -9.67
C PHE A 521 -14.31 13.63 -10.86
N PRO A 522 -15.07 12.54 -10.75
CA PRO A 522 -15.97 12.13 -11.79
C PRO A 522 -16.95 13.29 -12.03
N GLY A 523 -16.88 13.91 -13.20
CA GLY A 523 -17.80 14.94 -13.59
C GLY A 523 -17.30 16.39 -13.63
N MET A 524 -16.03 16.67 -13.30
CA MET A 524 -15.43 17.98 -13.52
C MET A 524 -14.45 17.93 -14.67
N MET A 525 -14.94 17.84 -15.89
CA MET A 525 -14.17 18.18 -17.08
C MET A 525 -13.83 19.68 -17.02
N SER A 526 -12.58 19.99 -16.96
CA SER A 526 -12.09 21.32 -17.29
C SER A 526 -12.64 21.70 -18.66
N SER A 527 -13.31 22.84 -18.75
CA SER A 527 -13.92 23.40 -19.97
C SER A 527 -12.89 23.79 -21.04
N ASN A 528 -11.73 23.17 -21.10
CA ASN A 528 -10.63 23.50 -22.00
C ASN A 528 -10.32 22.40 -23.02
N ASN A 529 -11.32 21.66 -23.49
CA ASN A 529 -11.20 20.90 -24.73
C ASN A 529 -12.37 21.21 -25.67
N VAL A 530 -12.34 22.41 -26.24
CA VAL A 530 -13.01 22.69 -27.49
C VAL A 530 -11.92 23.01 -28.52
N MET A 531 -11.86 22.18 -29.56
CA MET A 531 -11.12 22.24 -30.81
C MET A 531 -9.64 21.79 -30.78
N LEU A 532 -9.36 20.56 -31.14
CA LEU A 532 -9.01 20.14 -32.53
C LEU A 532 -9.23 18.63 -32.65
#